data_fb34c88560b8f0286d8d4d442c01639b
#
_entry.id   fb34c88560b8f0286d8d4d442c01639b
#
_cell.length_a   1.000
_cell.length_b   1.000
_cell.length_c   1.000
_cell.angle_alpha   90.00
_cell.angle_beta   90.00
_cell.angle_gamma   90.00
#
_symmetry.space_group_name_H-M   'P 1'
#
loop_
_entity.id
_entity.type
_entity.pdbx_description
1 polymer ?
#
loop_
_entity_poly.entity_id
_entity_poly.type
_entity_poly.pdbx_seq_one_letter_code
_entity_poly.pdbx_strand_id
1 'polypeptide(L)'
;MNDYLVRGMSMDGFVKVVAIRSTQMVRRGAQIHGTTPNATAAFGRALTAASMMGNMQKVDNGSMTLQIRGGGPIGTITCVADPVGNVRGYVTEPKVPLIEKYPGKLDVGAVVGTDGTLTVIRDLQMKEPYIGSIELISGEIGDDVTAYFVRSEQTPTACALGVLVDTDCSVKVAGGYLIQLLPGAPDEVIDKLEAGIQRAGAVTKMLDAGLTPEDILGQVVGDLGVVFMETTEVSYKCYCDRERVESALISLGKKELEEIAAEGKTFPVECQFCDAIYEFTPEDIRKLIANS
;
A
#
# COMPACT_ATOMS: atom_id res chain seq x y z
N MET A 1 3.29 18.77 7.30
CA MET A 1 1.87 18.54 6.92
C MET A 1 1.57 17.07 7.15
N ASN A 2 0.42 16.74 7.76
CA ASN A 2 0.02 15.34 7.99
C ASN A 2 -0.43 14.69 6.69
N ASP A 3 -0.27 13.36 6.61
CA ASP A 3 -0.84 12.59 5.52
C ASP A 3 -2.33 12.37 5.76
N TYR A 4 -3.10 12.44 4.69
CA TYR A 4 -4.53 12.19 4.72
C TYR A 4 -5.04 11.77 3.35
N LEU A 5 -6.18 11.12 3.35
CA LEU A 5 -6.96 10.82 2.16
C LEU A 5 -8.30 11.55 2.18
N VAL A 6 -8.82 11.82 1.01
CA VAL A 6 -10.14 12.39 0.81
C VAL A 6 -10.95 11.49 -0.11
N ARG A 7 -12.22 11.27 0.25
CA ARG A 7 -13.19 10.57 -0.60
C ARG A 7 -14.28 11.52 -1.07
N GLY A 8 -14.74 11.29 -2.27
CA GLY A 8 -15.81 12.06 -2.85
C GLY A 8 -16.51 11.33 -3.98
N MET A 9 -17.44 12.02 -4.59
CA MET A 9 -18.21 11.57 -5.73
C MET A 9 -18.44 12.73 -6.69
N SER A 10 -18.51 12.47 -7.98
CA SER A 10 -18.94 13.46 -8.95
C SER A 10 -20.37 13.93 -8.67
N MET A 11 -20.71 15.15 -9.05
CA MET A 11 -22.05 15.72 -8.78
C MET A 11 -23.17 14.94 -9.47
N ASP A 12 -22.90 14.31 -10.59
CA ASP A 12 -23.82 13.43 -11.32
C ASP A 12 -23.99 12.04 -10.68
N GLY A 13 -23.13 11.69 -9.70
CA GLY A 13 -23.18 10.44 -8.95
C GLY A 13 -22.59 9.22 -9.68
N PHE A 14 -21.96 9.38 -10.83
CA PHE A 14 -21.41 8.27 -11.62
C PHE A 14 -19.94 7.97 -11.36
N VAL A 15 -19.18 8.85 -10.70
CA VAL A 15 -17.74 8.68 -10.48
C VAL A 15 -17.40 8.76 -9.00
N LYS A 16 -16.88 7.68 -8.43
CA LYS A 16 -16.28 7.67 -7.09
C LYS A 16 -14.81 8.07 -7.19
N VAL A 17 -14.35 8.88 -6.25
CA VAL A 17 -12.98 9.37 -6.22
C VAL A 17 -12.37 9.21 -4.83
N VAL A 18 -11.10 8.82 -4.80
CA VAL A 18 -10.25 8.84 -3.61
C VAL A 18 -8.91 9.46 -4.02
N ALA A 19 -8.40 10.37 -3.25
CA ALA A 19 -7.04 10.87 -3.40
C ALA A 19 -6.34 10.91 -2.05
N ILE A 20 -5.02 10.80 -2.06
CA ILE A 20 -4.20 10.70 -0.86
C ILE A 20 -2.89 11.46 -1.01
N ARG A 21 -2.48 12.12 0.05
CA ARG A 21 -1.09 12.47 0.32
C ARG A 21 -0.55 11.48 1.33
N SER A 22 0.57 10.79 0.99
CA SER A 22 1.15 9.70 1.76
C SER A 22 2.66 9.88 2.03
N THR A 23 3.14 11.12 1.99
CA THR A 23 4.57 11.43 2.06
C THR A 23 5.22 10.94 3.36
N GLN A 24 4.61 11.19 4.52
CA GLN A 24 5.16 10.78 5.81
C GLN A 24 5.08 9.26 6.00
N MET A 25 3.99 8.66 5.55
CA MET A 25 3.77 7.21 5.54
C MET A 25 4.88 6.50 4.75
N VAL A 26 5.17 6.98 3.54
CA VAL A 26 6.24 6.41 2.69
C VAL A 26 7.62 6.67 3.27
N ARG A 27 7.88 7.86 3.81
CA ARG A 27 9.13 8.15 4.54
C ARG A 27 9.35 7.18 5.68
N ARG A 28 8.34 6.96 6.52
CA ARG A 28 8.45 6.05 7.66
C ARG A 28 8.73 4.62 7.20
N GLY A 29 8.01 4.11 6.20
CA GLY A 29 8.28 2.80 5.62
C GLY A 29 9.69 2.67 5.05
N ALA A 30 10.15 3.67 4.31
CA ALA A 30 11.50 3.71 3.75
C ALA A 30 12.59 3.71 4.85
N GLN A 31 12.37 4.45 5.94
CA GLN A 31 13.29 4.50 7.09
C GLN A 31 13.39 3.16 7.82
N ILE A 32 12.25 2.53 8.13
CA ILE A 32 12.21 1.24 8.83
C ILE A 32 12.98 0.17 8.05
N HIS A 33 12.73 0.07 6.74
CA HIS A 33 13.32 -0.98 5.91
C HIS A 33 14.64 -0.56 5.26
N GLY A 34 15.03 0.70 5.38
CA GLY A 34 16.26 1.24 4.79
C GLY A 34 16.30 1.06 3.27
N THR A 35 15.20 1.32 2.56
CA THR A 35 15.05 1.05 1.14
C THR A 35 15.92 1.96 0.25
N THR A 36 16.47 1.41 -0.84
CA THR A 36 17.12 2.18 -1.90
C THR A 36 16.09 2.92 -2.78
N PRO A 37 16.46 3.93 -3.59
CA PRO A 37 15.51 4.78 -4.30
C PRO A 37 14.44 4.04 -5.10
N ASN A 38 14.82 3.03 -5.90
CA ASN A 38 13.84 2.23 -6.66
C ASN A 38 12.91 1.42 -5.76
N ALA A 39 13.45 0.80 -4.69
CA ALA A 39 12.65 0.09 -3.70
C ALA A 39 11.70 1.04 -2.96
N THR A 40 12.17 2.25 -2.61
CA THR A 40 11.36 3.30 -2.00
C THR A 40 10.20 3.70 -2.91
N ALA A 41 10.46 3.89 -4.20
CA ALA A 41 9.42 4.25 -5.17
C ALA A 41 8.38 3.13 -5.33
N ALA A 42 8.82 1.87 -5.48
CA ALA A 42 7.93 0.72 -5.61
C ALA A 42 7.11 0.48 -4.33
N PHE A 43 7.79 0.39 -3.20
CA PHE A 43 7.16 0.17 -1.90
C PHE A 43 6.20 1.30 -1.52
N GLY A 44 6.61 2.55 -1.74
CA GLY A 44 5.78 3.72 -1.47
C GLY A 44 4.50 3.77 -2.32
N ARG A 45 4.56 3.38 -3.61
CA ARG A 45 3.37 3.23 -4.45
C ARG A 45 2.45 2.12 -3.91
N ALA A 46 3.01 0.99 -3.49
CA ALA A 46 2.22 -0.10 -2.91
C ALA A 46 1.56 0.30 -1.59
N LEU A 47 2.27 0.99 -0.69
CA LEU A 47 1.71 1.54 0.55
C LEU A 47 0.57 2.52 0.26
N THR A 48 0.77 3.42 -0.71
CA THR A 48 -0.23 4.43 -1.12
C THR A 48 -1.49 3.76 -1.67
N ALA A 49 -1.33 2.79 -2.58
CA ALA A 49 -2.45 2.01 -3.13
C ALA A 49 -3.19 1.23 -2.02
N ALA A 50 -2.44 0.53 -1.17
CA ALA A 50 -3.01 -0.24 -0.06
C ALA A 50 -3.81 0.64 0.90
N SER A 51 -3.32 1.84 1.23
CA SER A 51 -4.03 2.79 2.08
C SER A 51 -5.39 3.20 1.47
N MET A 52 -5.42 3.60 0.19
CA MET A 52 -6.67 3.94 -0.50
C MET A 52 -7.63 2.75 -0.57
N MET A 53 -7.13 1.56 -0.96
CA MET A 53 -7.93 0.35 -1.10
C MET A 53 -8.46 -0.15 0.26
N GLY A 54 -7.68 -0.02 1.34
CA GLY A 54 -8.09 -0.33 2.70
C GLY A 54 -9.25 0.56 3.16
N ASN A 55 -9.14 1.87 2.93
CA ASN A 55 -10.18 2.83 3.29
C ASN A 55 -11.48 2.67 2.47
N MET A 56 -11.43 2.01 1.33
CA MET A 56 -12.63 1.70 0.53
C MET A 56 -13.45 0.52 1.09
N GLN A 57 -12.93 -0.22 2.09
CA GLN A 57 -13.68 -1.31 2.72
C GLN A 57 -14.84 -0.78 3.56
N LYS A 58 -15.92 -1.57 3.63
CA LYS A 58 -17.15 -1.20 4.35
C LYS A 58 -17.28 -1.91 5.71
N VAL A 59 -16.18 -2.45 6.24
CA VAL A 59 -16.17 -3.19 7.51
C VAL A 59 -15.22 -2.51 8.50
N ASP A 60 -15.68 -2.25 9.71
CA ASP A 60 -14.95 -1.46 10.70
C ASP A 60 -13.69 -2.15 11.25
N ASN A 61 -13.68 -3.47 11.32
CA ASN A 61 -12.58 -4.27 11.90
C ASN A 61 -11.90 -5.21 10.88
N GLY A 62 -12.02 -4.90 9.60
CA GLY A 62 -11.38 -5.69 8.54
C GLY A 62 -9.90 -5.36 8.35
N SER A 63 -9.27 -6.10 7.47
CA SER A 63 -7.96 -5.75 6.94
C SER A 63 -7.86 -6.08 5.45
N MET A 64 -7.00 -5.36 4.74
CA MET A 64 -6.70 -5.62 3.35
C MET A 64 -5.20 -5.82 3.19
N THR A 65 -4.81 -6.94 2.59
CA THR A 65 -3.42 -7.19 2.20
C THR A 65 -3.28 -7.06 0.70
N LEU A 66 -2.36 -6.20 0.28
CA LEU A 66 -1.90 -6.10 -1.10
C LEU A 66 -0.53 -6.78 -1.18
N GLN A 67 -0.43 -7.83 -1.98
CA GLN A 67 0.82 -8.53 -2.24
C GLN A 67 1.16 -8.45 -3.73
N ILE A 68 2.39 -8.04 -4.04
CA ILE A 68 2.92 -7.92 -5.39
C ILE A 68 4.16 -8.77 -5.49
N ARG A 69 4.15 -9.72 -6.43
CA ARG A 69 5.27 -10.60 -6.74
C ARG A 69 5.44 -10.64 -8.24
N GLY A 70 6.45 -9.95 -8.75
CA GLY A 70 6.65 -9.79 -10.20
C GLY A 70 7.92 -10.46 -10.74
N GLY A 71 8.66 -11.20 -9.90
CA GLY A 71 9.90 -11.87 -10.32
C GLY A 71 11.11 -10.91 -10.47
N GLY A 72 10.92 -9.62 -10.24
CA GLY A 72 12.01 -8.64 -10.27
C GLY A 72 12.87 -8.66 -8.99
N PRO A 73 13.98 -7.87 -8.98
CA PRO A 73 14.96 -7.90 -7.90
C PRO A 73 14.45 -7.46 -6.53
N ILE A 74 13.32 -6.74 -6.44
CA ILE A 74 12.70 -6.35 -5.15
C ILE A 74 12.06 -7.54 -4.42
N GLY A 75 11.84 -8.66 -5.12
CA GLY A 75 11.16 -9.82 -4.60
C GLY A 75 9.66 -9.55 -4.39
N THR A 76 9.18 -9.79 -3.18
CA THR A 76 7.76 -9.58 -2.83
C THR A 76 7.56 -8.29 -2.07
N ILE A 77 6.57 -7.50 -2.46
CA ILE A 77 6.08 -6.36 -1.70
C ILE A 77 4.77 -6.80 -1.01
N THR A 78 4.70 -6.64 0.30
CA THR A 78 3.49 -6.93 1.08
C THR A 78 3.09 -5.69 1.88
N CYS A 79 1.86 -5.22 1.67
CA CYS A 79 1.28 -4.09 2.41
C CYS A 79 -0.05 -4.51 3.04
N VAL A 80 -0.27 -4.15 4.30
CA VAL A 80 -1.51 -4.43 5.02
C VAL A 80 -2.11 -3.13 5.49
N ALA A 81 -3.35 -2.86 5.08
CA ALA A 81 -4.09 -1.67 5.45
C ALA A 81 -5.32 -2.01 6.30
N ASP A 82 -5.68 -1.11 7.20
CA ASP A 82 -6.94 -1.15 7.94
C ASP A 82 -8.04 -0.33 7.21
N PRO A 83 -9.31 -0.39 7.67
CA PRO A 83 -10.40 0.38 7.06
C PRO A 83 -10.31 1.90 7.24
N VAL A 84 -9.48 2.39 8.16
CA VAL A 84 -9.18 3.82 8.29
C VAL A 84 -8.24 4.27 7.16
N GLY A 85 -7.42 3.36 6.63
CA GLY A 85 -6.40 3.63 5.63
C GLY A 85 -4.99 3.73 6.23
N ASN A 86 -4.79 3.42 7.53
CA ASN A 86 -3.44 3.23 8.04
C ASN A 86 -2.84 1.97 7.42
N VAL A 87 -1.55 2.02 7.14
CA VAL A 87 -0.88 0.93 6.43
C VAL A 87 0.44 0.58 7.08
N ARG A 88 0.82 -0.69 6.97
CA ARG A 88 2.16 -1.23 7.22
C ARG A 88 2.55 -2.15 6.09
N GLY A 89 3.82 -2.35 5.89
CA GLY A 89 4.28 -3.25 4.83
C GLY A 89 5.74 -3.58 4.97
N TYR A 90 6.22 -4.45 4.11
CA TYR A 90 7.63 -4.77 3.94
C TYR A 90 7.92 -5.20 2.51
N VAL A 91 9.19 -5.20 2.16
CA VAL A 91 9.72 -5.74 0.90
C VAL A 91 10.77 -6.79 1.21
N THR A 92 10.83 -7.85 0.41
CA THR A 92 11.81 -8.93 0.62
C THR A 92 13.23 -8.42 0.43
N GLU A 93 13.47 -7.63 -0.63
CA GLU A 93 14.79 -7.07 -0.96
C GLU A 93 14.72 -5.53 -0.98
N PRO A 94 15.00 -4.87 0.16
CA PRO A 94 14.96 -3.41 0.21
C PRO A 94 16.15 -2.74 -0.49
N LYS A 95 17.22 -3.47 -0.79
CA LYS A 95 18.47 -2.96 -1.37
C LYS A 95 18.61 -3.35 -2.84
N VAL A 96 17.72 -2.83 -3.69
CA VAL A 96 17.81 -3.05 -5.13
C VAL A 96 18.75 -2.02 -5.81
N PRO A 97 19.34 -2.35 -6.97
CA PRO A 97 20.15 -1.41 -7.73
C PRO A 97 19.35 -0.21 -8.23
N LEU A 98 20.05 0.91 -8.49
CA LEU A 98 19.47 2.06 -9.15
C LEU A 98 19.26 1.74 -10.63
N ILE A 99 18.01 1.73 -11.06
CA ILE A 99 17.61 1.53 -12.46
C ILE A 99 16.77 2.72 -12.89
N GLU A 100 17.17 3.39 -13.96
CA GLU A 100 16.43 4.50 -14.51
C GLU A 100 15.83 4.12 -15.87
N LYS A 101 14.58 4.51 -16.09
CA LYS A 101 13.88 4.37 -17.38
C LYS A 101 14.45 5.36 -18.41
N TYR A 102 14.78 6.55 -17.93
CA TYR A 102 15.55 7.61 -18.58
C TYR A 102 16.12 8.52 -17.47
N PRO A 103 17.14 9.37 -17.76
CA PRO A 103 17.80 10.18 -16.74
C PRO A 103 16.82 10.92 -15.83
N GLY A 104 16.92 10.68 -14.52
CA GLY A 104 16.08 11.28 -13.49
C GLY A 104 14.70 10.61 -13.28
N LYS A 105 14.39 9.50 -13.97
CA LYS A 105 13.17 8.74 -13.73
C LYS A 105 13.47 7.30 -13.35
N LEU A 106 13.19 6.95 -12.10
CA LEU A 106 13.31 5.59 -11.59
C LEU A 106 12.43 4.61 -12.38
N ASP A 107 12.97 3.45 -12.75
CA ASP A 107 12.23 2.36 -13.39
C ASP A 107 11.69 1.41 -12.32
N VAL A 108 10.44 1.64 -11.93
CA VAL A 108 9.74 0.80 -10.93
C VAL A 108 9.38 -0.55 -11.52
N GLY A 109 8.93 -0.56 -12.79
CA GLY A 109 8.60 -1.81 -13.48
C GLY A 109 9.77 -2.77 -13.58
N ALA A 110 10.99 -2.26 -13.82
CA ALA A 110 12.20 -3.09 -13.90
C ALA A 110 12.55 -3.75 -12.54
N VAL A 111 12.30 -3.08 -11.41
CA VAL A 111 12.62 -3.67 -10.10
C VAL A 111 11.50 -4.57 -9.58
N VAL A 112 10.25 -4.33 -9.94
CA VAL A 112 9.11 -5.18 -9.59
C VAL A 112 9.04 -6.41 -10.48
N GLY A 113 9.23 -6.23 -11.79
CA GLY A 113 9.03 -7.27 -12.80
C GLY A 113 7.56 -7.48 -13.16
N THR A 114 7.32 -8.34 -14.13
CA THR A 114 5.97 -8.66 -14.64
C THR A 114 5.67 -10.16 -14.68
N ASP A 115 6.64 -11.00 -14.30
CA ASP A 115 6.47 -12.46 -14.26
C ASP A 115 5.90 -12.89 -12.89
N GLY A 116 4.59 -12.69 -12.73
CA GLY A 116 3.92 -13.02 -11.48
C GLY A 116 2.61 -12.26 -11.27
N THR A 117 2.23 -12.05 -9.99
CA THR A 117 0.87 -11.63 -9.66
C THR A 117 0.80 -10.45 -8.71
N LEU A 118 -0.29 -9.70 -8.83
CA LEU A 118 -0.85 -8.83 -7.82
C LEU A 118 -2.03 -9.56 -7.16
N THR A 119 -1.96 -9.73 -5.84
CA THR A 119 -2.99 -10.42 -5.05
C THR A 119 -3.52 -9.48 -3.96
N VAL A 120 -4.83 -9.41 -3.85
CA VAL A 120 -5.54 -8.68 -2.80
C VAL A 120 -6.29 -9.68 -1.93
N ILE A 121 -6.01 -9.64 -0.62
CA ILE A 121 -6.67 -10.47 0.37
C ILE A 121 -7.46 -9.53 1.28
N ARG A 122 -8.79 -9.72 1.39
CA ARG A 122 -9.66 -8.94 2.26
C ARG A 122 -10.22 -9.81 3.36
N ASP A 123 -9.82 -9.52 4.59
CA ASP A 123 -10.49 -10.05 5.77
C ASP A 123 -11.70 -9.16 6.06
N LEU A 124 -12.87 -9.67 5.75
CA LEU A 124 -14.16 -8.99 5.95
C LEU A 124 -14.88 -9.52 7.19
N GLN A 125 -14.15 -10.12 8.14
CA GLN A 125 -14.70 -10.79 9.33
C GLN A 125 -15.65 -11.93 8.97
N MET A 126 -15.46 -12.55 7.81
CA MET A 126 -16.17 -13.75 7.37
C MET A 126 -15.35 -15.00 7.72
N LYS A 127 -15.95 -16.18 7.55
CA LYS A 127 -15.30 -17.47 7.83
C LYS A 127 -14.00 -17.66 7.03
N GLU A 128 -13.97 -17.16 5.79
CA GLU A 128 -12.82 -17.19 4.91
C GLU A 128 -12.59 -15.80 4.31
N PRO A 129 -11.34 -15.36 4.13
CA PRO A 129 -11.04 -14.10 3.49
C PRO A 129 -11.39 -14.16 1.99
N TYR A 130 -11.77 -13.03 1.42
CA TYR A 130 -11.88 -12.90 -0.03
C TYR A 130 -10.48 -12.73 -0.63
N ILE A 131 -10.16 -13.50 -1.66
CA ILE A 131 -8.87 -13.43 -2.37
C ILE A 131 -9.12 -13.19 -3.85
N GLY A 132 -8.60 -12.08 -4.37
CA GLY A 132 -8.55 -11.77 -5.78
C GLY A 132 -7.11 -11.67 -6.26
N SER A 133 -6.80 -12.23 -7.43
CA SER A 133 -5.45 -12.21 -8.00
C SER A 133 -5.49 -11.99 -9.50
N ILE A 134 -4.53 -11.24 -10.03
CA ILE A 134 -4.31 -11.03 -11.46
C ILE A 134 -2.83 -11.19 -11.79
N GLU A 135 -2.52 -11.51 -13.04
CA GLU A 135 -1.16 -11.37 -13.58
C GLU A 135 -0.79 -9.89 -13.70
N LEU A 136 0.45 -9.56 -13.35
CA LEU A 136 0.97 -8.20 -13.49
C LEU A 136 1.01 -7.79 -14.97
N ILE A 137 0.78 -6.51 -15.23
CA ILE A 137 0.78 -5.93 -16.57
C ILE A 137 2.08 -5.17 -16.84
N SER A 138 2.48 -4.31 -15.91
CA SER A 138 3.62 -3.40 -16.11
C SER A 138 4.62 -3.39 -14.97
N GLY A 139 4.24 -3.84 -13.77
CA GLY A 139 5.05 -3.68 -12.56
C GLY A 139 5.15 -2.22 -12.07
N GLU A 140 4.51 -1.27 -12.74
CA GLU A 140 4.43 0.14 -12.31
C GLU A 140 3.45 0.36 -11.14
N ILE A 141 2.78 -0.71 -10.70
CA ILE A 141 1.82 -0.80 -9.60
C ILE A 141 0.50 -0.06 -9.87
N GLY A 142 0.52 1.18 -10.36
CA GLY A 142 -0.70 1.93 -10.69
C GLY A 142 -1.52 1.23 -11.79
N ASP A 143 -0.88 0.80 -12.86
CA ASP A 143 -1.49 0.06 -13.96
C ASP A 143 -2.00 -1.31 -13.47
N ASP A 144 -1.22 -1.97 -12.62
CA ASP A 144 -1.55 -3.29 -12.07
C ASP A 144 -2.76 -3.21 -11.13
N VAL A 145 -2.85 -2.16 -10.30
CA VAL A 145 -4.03 -1.88 -9.46
C VAL A 145 -5.26 -1.56 -10.33
N THR A 146 -5.09 -0.77 -11.39
CA THR A 146 -6.15 -0.51 -12.38
C THR A 146 -6.67 -1.80 -12.97
N ALA A 147 -5.77 -2.67 -13.44
CA ALA A 147 -6.11 -3.97 -14.00
C ALA A 147 -6.79 -4.91 -12.99
N TYR A 148 -6.36 -4.88 -11.73
CA TYR A 148 -7.01 -5.64 -10.66
C TYR A 148 -8.49 -5.26 -10.53
N PHE A 149 -8.80 -3.99 -10.44
CA PHE A 149 -10.20 -3.56 -10.33
C PHE A 149 -11.03 -3.92 -11.57
N VAL A 150 -10.47 -3.78 -12.77
CA VAL A 150 -11.16 -4.12 -14.01
C VAL A 150 -11.39 -5.62 -14.15
N ARG A 151 -10.36 -6.45 -13.90
CA ARG A 151 -10.40 -7.89 -14.18
C ARG A 151 -11.00 -8.70 -13.04
N SER A 152 -10.68 -8.35 -11.79
CA SER A 152 -11.11 -9.10 -10.60
C SER A 152 -12.40 -8.54 -10.00
N GLU A 153 -12.55 -7.20 -9.94
CA GLU A 153 -13.70 -6.53 -9.32
C GLU A 153 -14.75 -6.07 -10.34
N GLN A 154 -14.46 -6.21 -11.64
CA GLN A 154 -15.32 -5.76 -12.75
C GLN A 154 -15.74 -4.29 -12.63
N THR A 155 -14.86 -3.47 -12.07
CA THR A 155 -15.09 -2.05 -11.83
C THR A 155 -14.12 -1.23 -12.67
N PRO A 156 -14.59 -0.48 -13.69
CA PRO A 156 -13.73 0.41 -14.46
C PRO A 156 -13.08 1.43 -13.53
N THR A 157 -11.75 1.44 -13.53
CA THR A 157 -10.95 2.19 -12.56
C THR A 157 -9.77 2.85 -13.25
N ALA A 158 -9.41 4.05 -12.81
CA ALA A 158 -8.13 4.69 -13.11
C ALA A 158 -7.37 4.89 -11.80
N CYS A 159 -6.11 4.46 -11.75
CA CYS A 159 -5.24 4.61 -10.61
C CYS A 159 -3.94 5.30 -11.02
N ALA A 160 -3.59 6.40 -10.36
CA ALA A 160 -2.30 7.04 -10.54
C ALA A 160 -1.59 7.15 -9.19
N LEU A 161 -0.35 6.67 -9.16
CA LEU A 161 0.49 6.63 -7.97
C LEU A 161 1.81 7.34 -8.25
N GLY A 162 2.33 8.05 -7.27
CA GLY A 162 3.59 8.75 -7.42
C GLY A 162 4.39 8.81 -6.14
N VAL A 163 5.69 8.53 -6.26
CA VAL A 163 6.69 8.74 -5.22
C VAL A 163 7.87 9.45 -5.86
N LEU A 164 8.18 10.63 -5.41
CA LEU A 164 9.35 11.38 -5.83
C LEU A 164 10.43 11.23 -4.76
N VAL A 165 11.55 10.64 -5.15
CA VAL A 165 12.73 10.46 -4.30
C VAL A 165 13.75 11.51 -4.71
N ASP A 166 14.30 12.23 -3.75
CA ASP A 166 15.32 13.26 -3.98
C ASP A 166 16.72 12.64 -4.15
N THR A 167 17.68 13.43 -4.54
CA THR A 167 19.08 13.02 -4.77
C THR A 167 19.78 12.52 -3.51
N ASP A 168 19.31 12.93 -2.33
CA ASP A 168 19.76 12.44 -1.03
C ASP A 168 19.08 11.12 -0.61
N CYS A 169 18.32 10.50 -1.52
CA CYS A 169 17.50 9.30 -1.29
C CYS A 169 16.31 9.49 -0.33
N SER A 170 16.00 10.71 0.08
CA SER A 170 14.80 11.01 0.87
C SER A 170 13.54 11.07 0.00
N VAL A 171 12.39 10.75 0.59
CA VAL A 171 11.11 10.91 -0.09
C VAL A 171 10.70 12.38 -0.06
N LYS A 172 10.67 13.03 -1.22
CA LYS A 172 10.23 14.42 -1.35
C LYS A 172 8.73 14.55 -1.21
N VAL A 173 7.98 13.84 -2.05
CA VAL A 173 6.52 13.76 -2.03
C VAL A 173 6.06 12.36 -2.42
N ALA A 174 4.91 11.93 -1.87
CA ALA A 174 4.23 10.71 -2.25
C ALA A 174 2.71 10.88 -2.14
N GLY A 175 1.98 10.23 -3.03
CA GLY A 175 0.53 10.22 -3.04
C GLY A 175 -0.04 9.61 -4.31
N GLY A 176 -1.34 9.74 -4.48
CA GLY A 176 -2.03 9.18 -5.62
C GLY A 176 -3.52 9.46 -5.61
N TYR A 177 -4.19 8.94 -6.62
CA TYR A 177 -5.64 8.90 -6.67
C TYR A 177 -6.14 7.58 -7.28
N LEU A 178 -7.37 7.26 -6.95
CA LEU A 178 -8.12 6.14 -7.48
C LEU A 178 -9.52 6.63 -7.82
N ILE A 179 -9.94 6.41 -9.05
CA ILE A 179 -11.20 6.87 -9.60
C ILE A 179 -11.94 5.68 -10.16
N GLN A 180 -13.20 5.51 -9.77
CA GLN A 180 -14.03 4.39 -10.18
C GLN A 180 -15.30 4.88 -10.85
N LEU A 181 -15.56 4.34 -12.04
CA LEU A 181 -16.80 4.59 -12.77
C LEU A 181 -17.89 3.64 -12.25
N LEU A 182 -19.05 4.19 -11.94
CA LEU A 182 -20.21 3.41 -11.51
C LEU A 182 -21.04 2.91 -12.70
N PRO A 183 -21.77 1.80 -12.53
CA PRO A 183 -22.63 1.26 -13.59
C PRO A 183 -23.66 2.28 -14.09
N GLY A 184 -23.84 2.32 -15.41
CA GLY A 184 -24.82 3.21 -16.05
C GLY A 184 -24.31 4.63 -16.31
N ALA A 185 -23.02 4.90 -16.13
CA ALA A 185 -22.42 6.18 -16.50
C ALA A 185 -22.59 6.44 -18.00
N PRO A 186 -23.09 7.63 -18.40
CA PRO A 186 -23.16 8.03 -19.81
C PRO A 186 -21.79 8.20 -20.45
N ASP A 187 -21.68 8.00 -21.77
CA ASP A 187 -20.42 8.16 -22.51
C ASP A 187 -19.81 9.55 -22.33
N GLU A 188 -20.62 10.61 -22.21
CA GLU A 188 -20.17 11.97 -21.94
C GLU A 188 -19.38 12.09 -20.62
N VAL A 189 -19.74 11.33 -19.58
CA VAL A 189 -19.04 11.29 -18.31
C VAL A 189 -17.68 10.61 -18.48
N ILE A 190 -17.64 9.54 -19.28
CA ILE A 190 -16.40 8.82 -19.59
C ILE A 190 -15.44 9.74 -20.35
N ASP A 191 -15.90 10.41 -21.40
CA ASP A 191 -15.10 11.32 -22.22
C ASP A 191 -14.50 12.46 -21.38
N LYS A 192 -15.30 13.07 -20.52
CA LYS A 192 -14.85 14.15 -19.60
C LYS A 192 -13.78 13.62 -18.61
N LEU A 193 -13.98 12.44 -18.06
CA LEU A 193 -13.05 11.82 -17.13
C LEU A 193 -11.71 11.51 -17.82
N GLU A 194 -11.73 10.90 -19.00
CA GLU A 194 -10.52 10.59 -19.77
C GLU A 194 -9.74 11.86 -20.14
N ALA A 195 -10.44 12.89 -20.62
CA ALA A 195 -9.83 14.19 -20.91
C ALA A 195 -9.21 14.84 -19.67
N GLY A 196 -9.88 14.73 -18.52
CA GLY A 196 -9.38 15.25 -17.23
C GLY A 196 -8.12 14.53 -16.77
N ILE A 197 -8.08 13.19 -16.85
CA ILE A 197 -6.90 12.37 -16.50
C ILE A 197 -5.71 12.73 -17.39
N GLN A 198 -5.92 12.84 -18.69
CA GLN A 198 -4.87 13.22 -19.65
C GLN A 198 -4.31 14.64 -19.37
N ARG A 199 -5.18 15.59 -19.08
CA ARG A 199 -4.83 16.97 -18.80
C ARG A 199 -4.04 17.11 -17.48
N ALA A 200 -4.39 16.37 -16.45
CA ALA A 200 -3.77 16.45 -15.13
C ALA A 200 -2.31 16.00 -15.13
N GLY A 201 -1.95 14.99 -15.95
CA GLY A 201 -0.59 14.51 -16.06
C GLY A 201 -0.08 13.75 -14.83
N ALA A 202 1.22 13.86 -14.53
CA ALA A 202 1.85 13.06 -13.48
C ALA A 202 1.49 13.59 -12.07
N VAL A 203 0.97 12.72 -11.21
CA VAL A 203 0.58 13.03 -9.82
C VAL A 203 1.75 13.57 -8.99
N THR A 204 2.99 13.12 -9.23
CA THR A 204 4.17 13.64 -8.54
C THR A 204 4.44 15.11 -8.81
N LYS A 205 4.16 15.59 -10.03
CA LYS A 205 4.31 17.02 -10.37
C LYS A 205 3.28 17.87 -9.63
N MET A 206 2.05 17.38 -9.51
CA MET A 206 0.99 18.07 -8.76
C MET A 206 1.34 18.17 -7.28
N LEU A 207 1.76 17.05 -6.68
CA LEU A 207 2.17 17.03 -5.27
C LEU A 207 3.41 17.88 -5.00
N ASP A 208 4.40 17.87 -5.89
CA ASP A 208 5.63 18.69 -5.76
C ASP A 208 5.33 20.19 -5.90
N ALA A 209 4.31 20.54 -6.67
CA ALA A 209 3.79 21.92 -6.75
C ALA A 209 2.96 22.32 -5.52
N GLY A 210 2.78 21.42 -4.55
CA GLY A 210 2.06 21.69 -3.30
C GLY A 210 0.54 21.51 -3.37
N LEU A 211 0.02 20.89 -4.42
CA LEU A 211 -1.41 20.61 -4.55
C LEU A 211 -1.88 19.64 -3.47
N THR A 212 -3.04 19.92 -2.92
CA THR A 212 -3.73 19.04 -1.98
C THR A 212 -4.41 17.87 -2.71
N PRO A 213 -4.79 16.77 -2.03
CA PRO A 213 -5.60 15.72 -2.62
C PRO A 213 -6.89 16.24 -3.28
N GLU A 214 -7.54 17.23 -2.67
CA GLU A 214 -8.72 17.90 -3.21
C GLU A 214 -8.42 18.65 -4.52
N ASP A 215 -7.30 19.40 -4.56
CA ASP A 215 -6.86 20.10 -5.77
C ASP A 215 -6.56 19.14 -6.91
N ILE A 216 -5.91 18.01 -6.60
CA ILE A 216 -5.62 16.94 -7.56
C ILE A 216 -6.92 16.39 -8.15
N LEU A 217 -7.90 16.05 -7.31
CA LEU A 217 -9.21 15.61 -7.78
C LEU A 217 -9.92 16.69 -8.59
N GLY A 218 -9.83 17.95 -8.18
CA GLY A 218 -10.37 19.09 -8.94
C GLY A 218 -9.76 19.20 -10.33
N GLN A 219 -8.48 18.90 -10.52
CA GLN A 219 -7.84 18.88 -11.84
C GLN A 219 -8.24 17.68 -12.69
N VAL A 220 -8.40 16.50 -12.07
CA VAL A 220 -8.69 15.24 -12.79
C VAL A 220 -10.16 15.12 -13.16
N VAL A 221 -11.08 15.43 -12.24
CA VAL A 221 -12.53 15.21 -12.41
C VAL A 221 -13.33 16.51 -12.30
N GLY A 222 -12.67 17.68 -12.32
CA GLY A 222 -13.31 18.96 -12.07
C GLY A 222 -14.43 19.31 -13.06
N ASP A 223 -14.35 18.84 -14.30
CA ASP A 223 -15.40 19.06 -15.33
C ASP A 223 -16.72 18.34 -14.98
N LEU A 224 -16.70 17.37 -14.06
CA LEU A 224 -17.87 16.68 -13.54
C LEU A 224 -18.37 17.26 -12.20
N GLY A 225 -17.58 18.19 -11.59
CA GLY A 225 -17.77 18.62 -10.21
C GLY A 225 -17.50 17.49 -9.21
N VAL A 226 -17.00 17.84 -8.03
CA VAL A 226 -16.73 16.84 -6.96
C VAL A 226 -17.38 17.29 -5.67
N VAL A 227 -18.14 16.39 -5.06
CA VAL A 227 -18.63 16.53 -3.69
C VAL A 227 -17.72 15.70 -2.78
N PHE A 228 -16.93 16.37 -1.96
CA PHE A 228 -16.10 15.70 -0.95
C PHE A 228 -16.98 15.26 0.22
N MET A 229 -16.82 14.00 0.62
CA MET A 229 -17.67 13.35 1.62
C MET A 229 -16.95 13.13 2.93
N GLU A 230 -15.67 12.79 2.87
CA GLU A 230 -14.88 12.40 4.04
C GLU A 230 -13.40 12.71 3.83
N THR A 231 -12.78 13.21 4.90
CA THR A 231 -11.34 13.39 5.00
C THR A 231 -10.83 12.61 6.21
N THR A 232 -9.84 11.73 6.00
CA THR A 232 -9.34 10.82 7.04
C THR A 232 -7.82 10.95 7.14
N GLU A 233 -7.30 11.22 8.33
CA GLU A 233 -5.85 11.16 8.59
C GLU A 233 -5.37 9.72 8.50
N VAL A 234 -4.23 9.51 7.85
CA VAL A 234 -3.62 8.19 7.62
C VAL A 234 -2.15 8.20 7.98
N SER A 235 -1.63 7.02 8.34
CA SER A 235 -0.24 6.90 8.77
C SER A 235 0.33 5.51 8.49
N TYR A 236 1.66 5.41 8.51
CA TYR A 236 2.32 4.12 8.65
C TYR A 236 2.14 3.65 10.10
N LYS A 237 1.37 2.58 10.32
CA LYS A 237 1.01 2.11 11.66
C LYS A 237 1.09 0.58 11.76
N CYS A 238 1.99 0.11 12.59
CA CYS A 238 2.06 -1.29 12.96
C CYS A 238 1.24 -1.55 14.22
N TYR A 239 0.56 -2.68 14.26
CA TYR A 239 -0.26 -3.13 15.39
C TYR A 239 0.36 -4.32 16.10
N CYS A 240 1.70 -4.52 15.97
CA CYS A 240 2.39 -5.55 16.73
C CYS A 240 2.44 -5.16 18.21
N ASP A 241 2.29 -6.17 19.05
CA ASP A 241 2.47 -6.12 20.49
C ASP A 241 3.08 -7.43 20.98
N ARG A 242 3.44 -7.49 22.25
CA ARG A 242 4.07 -8.69 22.83
C ARG A 242 3.14 -9.90 22.76
N GLU A 243 1.84 -9.73 23.02
CA GLU A 243 0.87 -10.83 23.05
C GLU A 243 0.71 -11.48 21.65
N ARG A 244 0.71 -10.68 20.59
CA ARG A 244 0.69 -11.17 19.20
C ARG A 244 1.96 -11.94 18.84
N VAL A 245 3.11 -11.46 19.30
CA VAL A 245 4.39 -12.16 19.08
C VAL A 245 4.41 -13.47 19.87
N GLU A 246 3.93 -13.50 21.12
CA GLU A 246 3.78 -14.71 21.93
C GLU A 246 2.87 -15.73 21.23
N SER A 247 1.72 -15.28 20.69
CA SER A 247 0.82 -16.15 19.92
C SER A 247 1.49 -16.72 18.66
N ALA A 248 2.31 -15.92 17.98
CA ALA A 248 3.08 -16.38 16.83
C ALA A 248 4.14 -17.43 17.25
N LEU A 249 4.86 -17.20 18.36
CA LEU A 249 5.81 -18.15 18.90
C LEU A 249 5.13 -19.48 19.28
N ILE A 250 3.99 -19.44 19.94
CA ILE A 250 3.20 -20.65 20.28
C ILE A 250 2.84 -21.46 19.02
N SER A 251 2.56 -20.78 17.90
CA SER A 251 2.23 -21.44 16.63
C SER A 251 3.38 -22.21 15.99
N LEU A 252 4.64 -21.99 16.39
CA LEU A 252 5.79 -22.80 15.96
C LEU A 252 5.72 -24.22 16.50
N GLY A 253 5.06 -24.43 17.63
CA GLY A 253 4.90 -25.70 18.27
C GLY A 253 5.92 -25.95 19.38
N LYS A 254 5.56 -26.89 20.26
CA LYS A 254 6.30 -27.16 21.50
C LYS A 254 7.76 -27.54 21.28
N LYS A 255 8.05 -28.36 20.26
CA LYS A 255 9.40 -28.84 19.99
C LYS A 255 10.38 -27.70 19.68
N GLU A 256 9.98 -26.76 18.81
CA GLU A 256 10.80 -25.62 18.42
C GLU A 256 11.00 -24.65 19.58
N LEU A 257 9.96 -24.43 20.41
CA LEU A 257 10.07 -23.63 21.62
C LEU A 257 11.03 -24.26 22.64
N GLU A 258 11.03 -25.60 22.80
CA GLU A 258 11.99 -26.32 23.66
C GLU A 258 13.43 -26.17 23.16
N GLU A 259 13.67 -26.22 21.85
CA GLU A 259 14.98 -26.00 21.24
C GLU A 259 15.47 -24.55 21.51
N ILE A 260 14.62 -23.53 21.30
CA ILE A 260 14.93 -22.13 21.61
C ILE A 260 15.26 -21.97 23.10
N ALA A 261 14.46 -22.53 24.01
CA ALA A 261 14.69 -22.45 25.46
C ALA A 261 15.99 -23.15 25.90
N ALA A 262 16.41 -24.22 25.20
CA ALA A 262 17.62 -24.98 25.48
C ALA A 262 18.91 -24.22 25.16
N GLU A 263 18.86 -23.24 24.23
CA GLU A 263 20.02 -22.38 23.94
C GLU A 263 20.46 -21.52 25.13
N GLY A 264 19.59 -21.29 26.11
CA GLY A 264 19.89 -20.57 27.34
C GLY A 264 20.17 -19.09 27.16
N LYS A 265 19.84 -18.52 25.99
CA LYS A 265 20.03 -17.10 25.64
C LYS A 265 18.71 -16.37 25.49
N THR A 266 18.73 -15.05 25.59
CA THR A 266 17.59 -14.22 25.21
C THR A 266 17.40 -14.29 23.71
N PHE A 267 16.17 -14.58 23.29
CA PHE A 267 15.76 -14.74 21.88
C PHE A 267 15.06 -13.45 21.43
N PRO A 268 15.66 -12.66 20.51
CA PRO A 268 15.03 -11.49 19.94
C PRO A 268 14.09 -11.90 18.79
N VAL A 269 12.89 -11.32 18.78
CA VAL A 269 11.94 -11.43 17.66
C VAL A 269 11.74 -10.04 17.08
N GLU A 270 12.13 -9.87 15.84
CA GLU A 270 11.98 -8.62 15.12
C GLU A 270 10.65 -8.62 14.34
N CYS A 271 9.91 -7.51 14.43
CA CYS A 271 8.70 -7.36 13.65
C CYS A 271 9.05 -7.03 12.19
N GLN A 272 8.58 -7.83 11.24
CA GLN A 272 8.82 -7.59 9.81
C GLN A 272 8.20 -6.28 9.29
N PHE A 273 7.20 -5.73 9.98
CA PHE A 273 6.48 -4.52 9.56
C PHE A 273 7.02 -3.23 10.17
N CYS A 274 7.79 -3.31 11.25
CA CYS A 274 8.34 -2.14 11.93
C CYS A 274 9.67 -2.46 12.60
N ASP A 275 10.23 -1.46 13.28
CA ASP A 275 11.52 -1.54 13.97
C ASP A 275 11.41 -2.05 15.43
N ALA A 276 10.26 -2.61 15.82
CA ALA A 276 10.07 -3.17 17.16
C ALA A 276 10.78 -4.51 17.32
N ILE A 277 11.54 -4.64 18.40
CA ILE A 277 12.20 -5.89 18.80
C ILE A 277 11.61 -6.33 20.13
N TYR A 278 11.21 -7.59 20.20
CA TYR A 278 10.66 -8.23 21.40
C TYR A 278 11.63 -9.27 21.90
N GLU A 279 12.16 -9.06 23.09
CA GLU A 279 13.10 -9.99 23.72
C GLU A 279 12.35 -10.99 24.59
N PHE A 280 12.68 -12.28 24.41
CA PHE A 280 12.17 -13.40 25.21
C PHE A 280 13.30 -14.10 25.92
N THR A 281 13.26 -14.11 27.25
CA THR A 281 14.19 -14.89 28.05
C THR A 281 13.85 -16.38 27.97
N PRO A 282 14.79 -17.30 28.27
CA PRO A 282 14.50 -18.73 28.35
C PRO A 282 13.34 -19.06 29.31
N GLU A 283 13.15 -18.24 30.35
CA GLU A 283 12.02 -18.39 31.28
C GLU A 283 10.68 -18.01 30.62
N ASP A 284 10.65 -16.94 29.83
CA ASP A 284 9.46 -16.53 29.07
C ASP A 284 9.06 -17.65 28.09
N ILE A 285 10.02 -18.22 27.34
CA ILE A 285 9.75 -19.33 26.40
C ILE A 285 9.21 -20.56 27.15
N ARG A 286 9.76 -20.91 28.33
CA ARG A 286 9.21 -22.02 29.14
C ARG A 286 7.78 -21.76 29.60
N LYS A 287 7.43 -20.50 29.94
CA LYS A 287 6.04 -20.15 30.25
C LYS A 287 5.11 -20.30 29.05
N LEU A 288 5.56 -19.94 27.84
CA LEU A 288 4.77 -20.16 26.62
C LEU A 288 4.54 -21.66 26.36
N ILE A 289 5.55 -22.51 26.58
CA ILE A 289 5.43 -23.97 26.44
C ILE A 289 4.40 -24.54 27.45
N ALA A 290 4.35 -24.01 28.66
CA ALA A 290 3.41 -24.48 29.69
C ALA A 290 1.96 -24.09 29.40
N ASN A 291 1.74 -23.02 28.62
CA ASN A 291 0.43 -22.47 28.26
C ASN A 291 -0.03 -22.89 26.84
N SER A 292 0.78 -23.60 26.10
CA SER A 292 0.48 -24.20 24.78
C SER A 292 0.01 -25.65 24.93
#